data_58716e90a7f46148c388ad694c1017e2
#
_entry.id   58716e90a7f46148c388ad694c1017e2
#
_cell.length_a   1.000
_cell.length_b   1.000
_cell.length_c   1.000
_cell.angle_alpha   90.00
_cell.angle_beta   90.00
_cell.angle_gamma   90.00
#
_symmetry.space_group_name_H-M   'P 1'
#
loop_
_entity.id
_entity.type
_entity.pdbx_description
1 polymer ?
#
loop_
_entity_poly.entity_id
_entity_poly.type
_entity_poly.pdbx_seq_one_letter_code
_entity_poly.pdbx_strand_id
1 'polypeptide(L)'
;MFNLFEASLSRRSLIAAGAALGLAALAPAVLGNVNLTRRALADEAAKTVTITCLNGAKEAIELEVPFDPQRIAILDLASLDILDSLGVGDRVVGMASTSIDYLSTYSENTDLVPLGTIKEADLEAVMECEPDVIFIGGRLSSMYDDLSQIAPVVFLQTDTAADGKGVIESVRDNATTIASMFGLEDEIAGKMEAFDQRIAALQEFAAGKTAVVGMCTSGSFNVLGNDGRCSIIGREVGFDNVAAGAAAEQNGQDHNQGGSGEHGGKPEGTGKQGEGEGQDEGKSGSGEAVAAVTATHGNEASFETIVSLDPDYVFVMDRDAAIGTEGAQLAREIMDNELVQSMRAAQDNHIVYLEHPNVWYTAEGGITALDYMLADLEQGLGLSE
;
A
#
# COMPACT_ATOMS: atom_id res chain seq x y z
N MET A 1 41.03 -21.17 43.40
CA MET A 1 39.95 -21.33 44.37
C MET A 1 38.66 -21.12 43.65
N PHE A 2 37.95 -22.21 43.51
CA PHE A 2 36.55 -22.44 43.06
C PHE A 2 35.84 -21.43 42.17
N ASN A 3 35.77 -21.82 40.89
CA ASN A 3 34.80 -21.38 39.87
C ASN A 3 33.45 -22.03 40.19
N LEU A 4 32.38 -21.24 40.16
CA LEU A 4 31.00 -21.70 40.06
C LEU A 4 30.48 -21.35 38.68
N PHE A 5 30.26 -22.38 37.87
CA PHE A 5 29.54 -22.39 36.62
C PHE A 5 28.06 -22.17 36.90
N GLU A 6 27.48 -21.10 36.39
CA GLU A 6 26.03 -20.99 36.23
C GLU A 6 25.62 -21.61 34.88
N ALA A 7 24.93 -22.74 34.98
CA ALA A 7 24.29 -23.37 33.84
C ALA A 7 22.86 -22.82 33.69
N SER A 8 22.59 -22.16 32.56
CA SER A 8 21.25 -21.77 32.15
C SER A 8 20.44 -23.00 31.73
N LEU A 9 19.40 -23.33 32.48
CA LEU A 9 18.47 -24.41 32.15
C LEU A 9 17.42 -23.92 31.13
N SER A 10 17.49 -24.44 29.93
CA SER A 10 16.50 -24.33 28.86
C SER A 10 15.16 -24.96 29.26
N ARG A 11 14.04 -24.26 28.96
CA ARG A 11 12.67 -24.67 29.26
C ARG A 11 12.14 -25.91 28.50
N ARG A 12 13.00 -26.72 27.88
CA ARG A 12 12.61 -27.87 27.05
C ARG A 12 12.66 -29.24 27.75
N SER A 13 12.85 -29.34 29.05
CA SER A 13 13.09 -30.62 29.74
C SER A 13 12.14 -30.92 30.89
N LEU A 14 10.84 -30.68 30.74
CA LEU A 14 9.85 -30.97 31.80
C LEU A 14 8.57 -31.66 31.32
N ILE A 15 8.67 -32.57 30.34
CA ILE A 15 7.59 -33.53 30.04
C ILE A 15 8.22 -34.88 29.78
N ALA A 16 8.62 -35.58 30.85
CA ALA A 16 8.86 -37.01 30.83
C ALA A 16 9.11 -37.55 32.26
N ALA A 17 8.06 -37.69 33.05
CA ALA A 17 8.05 -38.62 34.20
C ALA A 17 6.62 -38.75 34.72
N GLY A 18 5.96 -39.85 34.45
CA GLY A 18 4.66 -40.16 35.02
C GLY A 18 3.93 -41.29 34.33
N ALA A 19 4.58 -42.43 34.12
CA ALA A 19 3.90 -43.65 33.75
C ALA A 19 4.50 -44.83 34.50
N ALA A 20 3.86 -45.34 35.50
CA ALA A 20 3.82 -46.77 35.86
C ALA A 20 2.95 -46.97 37.09
N LEU A 21 1.93 -47.76 36.94
CA LEU A 21 1.40 -48.81 37.80
C LEU A 21 -0.11 -48.88 37.78
N GLY A 22 -0.64 -50.02 37.33
CA GLY A 22 -2.04 -50.39 37.50
C GLY A 22 -2.62 -51.27 36.40
N LEU A 23 -2.10 -52.53 36.25
CA LEU A 23 -2.79 -53.60 35.54
C LEU A 23 -3.99 -54.07 36.32
N ALA A 24 -5.22 -53.96 35.78
CA ALA A 24 -6.31 -54.87 36.07
C ALA A 24 -7.20 -54.99 34.82
N ALA A 25 -7.36 -56.25 34.40
CA ALA A 25 -8.10 -56.66 33.23
C ALA A 25 -9.59 -56.41 33.35
N LEU A 26 -10.25 -56.07 32.24
CA LEU A 26 -11.55 -56.55 31.78
C LEU A 26 -11.84 -55.98 30.37
N ALA A 27 -11.86 -56.83 29.38
CA ALA A 27 -12.37 -56.54 28.03
C ALA A 27 -13.89 -56.92 27.99
N PRO A 28 -14.64 -56.68 26.90
CA PRO A 28 -14.53 -55.76 25.79
C PRO A 28 -15.87 -55.00 25.57
N ALA A 29 -15.86 -53.77 25.24
CA ALA A 29 -16.84 -53.05 24.44
C ALA A 29 -16.51 -51.55 24.53
N VAL A 30 -16.03 -50.96 23.49
CA VAL A 30 -16.29 -49.60 23.06
C VAL A 30 -15.38 -49.28 21.88
N LEU A 31 -15.73 -49.78 20.71
CA LEU A 31 -15.46 -49.19 19.45
C LEU A 31 -16.53 -48.10 19.21
N GLY A 32 -16.41 -46.98 19.88
CA GLY A 32 -17.44 -45.95 19.72
C GLY A 32 -17.06 -44.56 20.20
N ASN A 33 -15.92 -44.39 20.91
CA ASN A 33 -15.63 -43.11 21.59
C ASN A 33 -14.32 -42.39 21.20
N VAL A 34 -13.65 -42.84 20.16
CA VAL A 34 -12.43 -42.12 19.70
C VAL A 34 -12.77 -40.84 18.93
N ASN A 35 -13.99 -40.76 18.37
CA ASN A 35 -14.49 -39.53 17.70
C ASN A 35 -15.06 -38.48 18.65
N LEU A 36 -15.49 -38.86 19.85
CA LEU A 36 -16.02 -37.91 20.83
C LEU A 36 -14.91 -37.16 21.59
N THR A 37 -13.79 -37.81 21.84
CA THR A 37 -12.63 -37.14 22.47
C THR A 37 -11.87 -36.20 21.49
N ARG A 38 -11.85 -36.50 20.20
CA ARG A 38 -11.34 -35.54 19.18
C ARG A 38 -12.30 -34.34 19.01
N ARG A 39 -13.60 -34.55 19.16
CA ARG A 39 -14.58 -33.47 19.05
C ARG A 39 -14.66 -32.63 20.34
N ALA A 40 -14.36 -33.19 21.50
CA ALA A 40 -14.30 -32.46 22.78
C ALA A 40 -13.00 -31.65 22.97
N LEU A 41 -11.93 -31.93 22.18
CA LEU A 41 -10.70 -31.11 22.11
C LEU A 41 -10.76 -30.06 20.97
N ALA A 42 -11.77 -30.12 20.11
CA ALA A 42 -12.02 -29.14 19.05
C ALA A 42 -13.06 -28.08 19.44
N ASP A 43 -13.61 -28.17 20.66
CA ASP A 43 -14.66 -27.26 21.12
C ASP A 43 -14.19 -26.36 22.29
N GLU A 44 -12.92 -26.06 22.35
CA GLU A 44 -12.48 -24.75 22.82
C GLU A 44 -12.76 -23.83 21.63
N ALA A 45 -13.95 -23.19 21.62
CA ALA A 45 -14.37 -22.29 20.56
C ALA A 45 -13.19 -21.33 20.27
N ALA A 46 -12.61 -21.42 19.08
CA ALA A 46 -11.53 -20.53 18.70
C ALA A 46 -12.02 -19.12 18.99
N LYS A 47 -11.31 -18.41 19.87
CA LYS A 47 -11.68 -17.05 20.24
C LYS A 47 -11.65 -16.22 18.98
N THR A 48 -12.75 -15.53 18.66
CA THR A 48 -12.83 -14.63 17.50
C THR A 48 -12.96 -13.19 17.96
N VAL A 49 -12.65 -12.27 17.07
CA VAL A 49 -12.83 -10.83 17.21
C VAL A 49 -13.57 -10.32 15.99
N THR A 50 -14.48 -9.37 16.19
CA THR A 50 -15.15 -8.67 15.09
C THR A 50 -14.38 -7.42 14.76
N ILE A 51 -14.01 -7.27 13.49
CA ILE A 51 -13.29 -6.09 12.95
C ILE A 51 -14.12 -5.43 11.85
N THR A 52 -13.87 -4.14 11.61
CA THR A 52 -14.40 -3.44 10.45
C THR A 52 -13.36 -3.45 9.35
N CYS A 53 -13.73 -3.95 8.17
CA CYS A 53 -12.87 -3.95 6.98
C CYS A 53 -13.74 -3.75 5.72
N LEU A 54 -13.14 -3.84 4.53
CA LEU A 54 -13.85 -3.68 3.26
C LEU A 54 -14.22 -5.06 2.67
N ASN A 55 -15.28 -5.10 1.87
CA ASN A 55 -15.60 -6.22 0.98
C ASN A 55 -15.04 -5.99 -0.44
N GLY A 56 -15.25 -6.93 -1.37
CA GLY A 56 -14.80 -6.82 -2.76
C GLY A 56 -15.38 -5.62 -3.52
N ALA A 57 -16.54 -5.10 -3.11
CA ALA A 57 -17.15 -3.88 -3.64
C ALA A 57 -16.60 -2.60 -2.97
N LYS A 58 -15.63 -2.73 -2.06
CA LYS A 58 -15.06 -1.64 -1.23
C LYS A 58 -16.06 -0.97 -0.30
N GLU A 59 -17.05 -1.73 0.15
CA GLU A 59 -18.01 -1.29 1.17
C GLU A 59 -17.54 -1.77 2.55
N ALA A 60 -17.71 -0.94 3.58
CA ALA A 60 -17.37 -1.32 4.94
C ALA A 60 -18.29 -2.41 5.46
N ILE A 61 -17.70 -3.46 6.03
CA ILE A 61 -18.38 -4.59 6.63
C ILE A 61 -17.82 -4.92 8.02
N GLU A 62 -18.60 -5.58 8.84
CA GLU A 62 -18.12 -6.26 10.04
C GLU A 62 -17.75 -7.69 9.66
N LEU A 63 -16.54 -8.11 9.99
CA LEU A 63 -15.99 -9.43 9.72
C LEU A 63 -15.55 -10.07 11.03
N GLU A 64 -16.00 -11.32 11.26
CA GLU A 64 -15.51 -12.12 12.37
C GLU A 64 -14.25 -12.88 11.92
N VAL A 65 -13.12 -12.64 12.61
CA VAL A 65 -11.81 -13.23 12.32
C VAL A 65 -11.26 -13.94 13.55
N PRO A 66 -10.34 -14.92 13.41
CA PRO A 66 -9.66 -15.53 14.54
C PRO A 66 -8.94 -14.48 15.39
N PHE A 67 -9.01 -14.61 16.72
CA PHE A 67 -8.17 -13.87 17.64
C PHE A 67 -6.83 -14.61 17.78
N ASP A 68 -5.72 -13.89 17.69
CA ASP A 68 -4.35 -14.39 17.66
C ASP A 68 -4.12 -15.43 16.53
N PRO A 69 -4.41 -15.06 15.24
CA PRO A 69 -4.23 -15.97 14.12
C PRO A 69 -2.79 -16.44 14.03
N GLN A 70 -2.58 -17.73 13.74
CA GLN A 70 -1.28 -18.37 13.74
C GLN A 70 -0.71 -18.58 12.33
N ARG A 71 -1.56 -18.47 11.31
CA ARG A 71 -1.21 -18.70 9.91
C ARG A 71 -1.79 -17.58 9.06
N ILE A 72 -0.95 -16.64 8.69
CA ILE A 72 -1.35 -15.42 7.99
C ILE A 72 -0.82 -15.46 6.56
N ALA A 73 -1.71 -15.35 5.57
CA ALA A 73 -1.36 -15.12 4.16
C ALA A 73 -1.41 -13.62 3.86
N ILE A 74 -0.30 -13.04 3.36
CA ILE A 74 -0.16 -11.61 3.13
C ILE A 74 -0.06 -11.30 1.64
N LEU A 75 -1.03 -10.56 1.14
CA LEU A 75 -1.08 -10.01 -0.22
C LEU A 75 -1.16 -8.48 -0.22
N ASP A 76 -0.93 -7.85 0.94
CA ASP A 76 -0.85 -6.40 1.12
C ASP A 76 0.36 -6.03 1.97
N LEU A 77 1.24 -5.18 1.43
CA LEU A 77 2.51 -4.85 2.09
C LEU A 77 2.35 -3.87 3.25
N ALA A 78 1.33 -3.02 3.24
CA ALA A 78 1.03 -2.15 4.37
C ALA A 78 0.57 -2.97 5.59
N SER A 79 -0.25 -4.00 5.38
CA SER A 79 -0.64 -4.93 6.44
C SER A 79 0.54 -5.75 6.96
N LEU A 80 1.48 -6.17 6.10
CA LEU A 80 2.71 -6.85 6.52
C LEU A 80 3.57 -5.95 7.42
N ASP A 81 3.76 -4.70 7.01
CA ASP A 81 4.48 -3.68 7.78
C ASP A 81 3.89 -3.50 9.19
N ILE A 82 2.56 -3.40 9.27
CA ILE A 82 1.87 -3.27 10.57
C ILE A 82 2.08 -4.51 11.44
N LEU A 83 1.97 -5.73 10.87
CA LEU A 83 2.22 -6.98 11.61
C LEU A 83 3.67 -7.07 12.10
N ASP A 84 4.64 -6.68 11.27
CA ASP A 84 6.05 -6.60 11.62
C ASP A 84 6.27 -5.60 12.76
N SER A 85 5.72 -4.41 12.63
CA SER A 85 5.80 -3.33 13.63
C SER A 85 5.18 -3.70 14.99
N LEU A 86 4.20 -4.62 15.00
CA LEU A 86 3.58 -5.19 16.20
C LEU A 86 4.34 -6.42 16.74
N GLY A 87 5.39 -6.89 16.06
CA GLY A 87 6.18 -8.04 16.48
C GLY A 87 5.46 -9.39 16.30
N VAL A 88 4.44 -9.46 15.45
CA VAL A 88 3.67 -10.68 15.15
C VAL A 88 3.92 -11.22 13.73
N GLY A 89 4.93 -10.73 13.04
CA GLY A 89 5.29 -11.14 11.70
C GLY A 89 5.73 -12.60 11.57
N ASP A 90 6.09 -13.27 12.67
CA ASP A 90 6.39 -14.70 12.72
C ASP A 90 5.18 -15.61 12.43
N ARG A 91 3.96 -15.04 12.40
CA ARG A 91 2.72 -15.74 12.02
C ARG A 91 2.51 -15.79 10.50
N VAL A 92 3.28 -15.05 9.72
CA VAL A 92 3.19 -15.05 8.25
C VAL A 92 3.69 -16.39 7.71
N VAL A 93 2.88 -17.05 6.89
CA VAL A 93 3.19 -18.35 6.27
C VAL A 93 3.38 -18.23 4.76
N GLY A 94 2.94 -17.15 4.15
CA GLY A 94 3.12 -16.85 2.73
C GLY A 94 2.84 -15.38 2.45
N MET A 95 3.48 -14.85 1.41
CA MET A 95 3.37 -13.45 1.07
C MET A 95 3.48 -13.16 -0.42
N ALA A 96 2.96 -11.99 -0.84
CA ALA A 96 3.24 -11.43 -2.15
C ALA A 96 4.70 -10.97 -2.25
N SER A 97 5.26 -11.03 -3.47
CA SER A 97 6.62 -10.56 -3.72
C SER A 97 6.77 -9.05 -3.44
N THR A 98 7.92 -8.66 -2.90
CA THR A 98 8.27 -7.26 -2.62
C THR A 98 9.75 -7.00 -2.86
N SER A 99 10.10 -5.75 -3.18
CA SER A 99 11.47 -5.23 -3.25
C SER A 99 11.75 -4.18 -2.18
N ILE A 100 10.92 -4.11 -1.13
CA ILE A 100 11.09 -3.15 -0.05
C ILE A 100 12.16 -3.65 0.91
N ASP A 101 13.22 -2.86 1.09
CA ASP A 101 14.42 -3.27 1.82
C ASP A 101 14.15 -3.62 3.28
N TYR A 102 13.32 -2.85 4.00
CA TYR A 102 13.01 -3.14 5.40
C TYR A 102 12.14 -4.39 5.59
N LEU A 103 11.51 -4.89 4.52
CA LEU A 103 10.78 -6.16 4.50
C LEU A 103 11.63 -7.33 3.96
N SER A 104 12.94 -7.14 3.75
CA SER A 104 13.84 -8.18 3.22
C SER A 104 13.89 -9.44 4.08
N THR A 105 13.73 -9.34 5.40
CA THR A 105 13.60 -10.49 6.30
C THR A 105 12.50 -11.46 5.87
N TYR A 106 11.42 -10.94 5.27
CA TYR A 106 10.32 -11.74 4.74
C TYR A 106 10.59 -12.20 3.30
N SER A 107 11.00 -11.29 2.40
CA SER A 107 11.19 -11.60 0.99
C SER A 107 12.34 -12.57 0.73
N GLU A 108 13.32 -12.63 1.61
CA GLU A 108 14.46 -13.56 1.55
C GLU A 108 14.21 -14.86 2.33
N ASN A 109 13.11 -14.95 3.08
CA ASN A 109 12.77 -16.13 3.86
C ASN A 109 12.19 -17.23 2.96
N THR A 110 12.99 -18.26 2.71
CA THR A 110 12.61 -19.41 1.87
C THR A 110 11.56 -20.34 2.49
N ASP A 111 11.22 -20.16 3.77
CA ASP A 111 10.17 -20.93 4.45
C ASP A 111 8.78 -20.33 4.18
N LEU A 112 8.70 -19.08 3.66
CA LEU A 112 7.45 -18.46 3.28
C LEU A 112 7.04 -18.88 1.87
N VAL A 113 5.77 -19.20 1.68
CA VAL A 113 5.21 -19.56 0.38
C VAL A 113 5.04 -18.30 -0.48
N PRO A 114 5.56 -18.28 -1.73
CA PRO A 114 5.31 -17.19 -2.65
C PRO A 114 3.83 -17.19 -3.11
N LEU A 115 3.07 -16.15 -2.77
CA LEU A 115 1.64 -16.05 -3.08
C LEU A 115 1.34 -15.24 -4.35
N GLY A 116 2.34 -14.98 -5.19
CA GLY A 116 2.22 -14.12 -6.36
C GLY A 116 2.61 -12.67 -6.07
N THR A 117 1.82 -11.72 -6.51
CA THR A 117 2.08 -10.28 -6.39
C THR A 117 0.91 -9.55 -5.70
N ILE A 118 1.14 -8.29 -5.32
CA ILE A 118 0.07 -7.42 -4.81
C ILE A 118 -1.04 -7.08 -5.84
N LYS A 119 -0.92 -7.58 -7.10
CA LYS A 119 -1.90 -7.36 -8.18
C LYS A 119 -2.56 -8.65 -8.63
N GLU A 120 -1.90 -9.78 -8.42
CA GLU A 120 -2.34 -11.09 -8.88
C GLU A 120 -1.91 -12.13 -7.84
N ALA A 121 -2.88 -12.75 -7.18
CA ALA A 121 -2.65 -13.81 -6.20
C ALA A 121 -2.67 -15.18 -6.87
N ASP A 122 -1.77 -16.05 -6.43
CA ASP A 122 -1.80 -17.48 -6.72
C ASP A 122 -2.72 -18.19 -5.72
N LEU A 123 -3.98 -18.44 -6.13
CA LEU A 123 -4.99 -19.06 -5.27
C LEU A 123 -4.60 -20.47 -4.79
N GLU A 124 -3.87 -21.24 -5.62
CA GLU A 124 -3.43 -22.58 -5.27
C GLU A 124 -2.37 -22.50 -4.15
N ALA A 125 -1.40 -21.60 -4.28
CA ALA A 125 -0.39 -21.35 -3.25
C ALA A 125 -1.03 -20.80 -1.95
N VAL A 126 -2.01 -19.91 -2.04
CA VAL A 126 -2.75 -19.41 -0.86
C VAL A 126 -3.47 -20.57 -0.15
N MET A 127 -4.11 -21.46 -0.91
CA MET A 127 -4.82 -22.62 -0.36
C MET A 127 -3.86 -23.61 0.30
N GLU A 128 -2.69 -23.87 -0.29
CA GLU A 128 -1.64 -24.74 0.25
C GLU A 128 -1.06 -24.22 1.58
N CYS A 129 -1.11 -22.89 1.80
CA CYS A 129 -0.71 -22.30 3.07
C CYS A 129 -1.64 -22.65 4.22
N GLU A 130 -2.87 -23.14 3.98
CA GLU A 130 -3.90 -23.35 5.00
C GLU A 130 -3.99 -22.15 5.98
N PRO A 131 -4.25 -20.92 5.50
CA PRO A 131 -4.22 -19.73 6.34
C PRO A 131 -5.44 -19.65 7.25
N ASP A 132 -5.27 -19.06 8.44
CA ASP A 132 -6.36 -18.69 9.35
C ASP A 132 -7.04 -17.39 8.89
N VAL A 133 -6.28 -16.52 8.22
CA VAL A 133 -6.71 -15.21 7.72
C VAL A 133 -5.84 -14.79 6.53
N ILE A 134 -6.45 -14.05 5.61
CA ILE A 134 -5.79 -13.51 4.41
C ILE A 134 -5.89 -11.98 4.44
N PHE A 135 -4.78 -11.27 4.25
CA PHE A 135 -4.77 -9.81 4.11
C PHE A 135 -4.61 -9.40 2.65
N ILE A 136 -5.47 -8.51 2.17
CA ILE A 136 -5.38 -7.94 0.82
C ILE A 136 -5.47 -6.42 0.84
N GLY A 137 -4.91 -5.79 -0.20
CA GLY A 137 -5.05 -4.36 -0.48
C GLY A 137 -5.98 -4.09 -1.68
N GLY A 138 -6.18 -2.82 -2.00
CA GLY A 138 -7.14 -2.36 -3.00
C GLY A 138 -6.93 -2.89 -4.43
N ARG A 139 -5.72 -3.36 -4.77
CA ARG A 139 -5.40 -3.93 -6.10
C ARG A 139 -5.98 -5.33 -6.32
N LEU A 140 -6.28 -6.05 -5.23
CA LEU A 140 -6.83 -7.41 -5.24
C LEU A 140 -8.33 -7.45 -4.91
N SER A 141 -9.02 -6.31 -4.88
CA SER A 141 -10.46 -6.25 -4.57
C SER A 141 -11.31 -7.17 -5.46
N SER A 142 -10.93 -7.35 -6.73
CA SER A 142 -11.63 -8.26 -7.66
C SER A 142 -11.44 -9.75 -7.34
N MET A 143 -10.45 -10.11 -6.52
CA MET A 143 -10.19 -11.50 -6.09
C MET A 143 -10.75 -11.79 -4.69
N TYR A 144 -11.42 -10.81 -4.07
CA TYR A 144 -11.97 -10.93 -2.71
C TYR A 144 -12.85 -12.17 -2.52
N ASP A 145 -13.80 -12.40 -3.44
CA ASP A 145 -14.75 -13.51 -3.33
C ASP A 145 -14.07 -14.88 -3.46
N ASP A 146 -13.09 -15.02 -4.34
CA ASP A 146 -12.34 -16.26 -4.50
C ASP A 146 -11.46 -16.55 -3.28
N LEU A 147 -10.75 -15.53 -2.77
CA LEU A 147 -9.95 -15.65 -1.55
C LEU A 147 -10.81 -15.95 -0.31
N SER A 148 -11.99 -15.38 -0.22
CA SER A 148 -12.95 -15.61 0.87
C SER A 148 -13.46 -17.05 0.95
N GLN A 149 -13.31 -17.84 -0.12
CA GLN A 149 -13.62 -19.28 -0.10
C GLN A 149 -12.53 -20.10 0.62
N ILE A 150 -11.33 -19.53 0.79
CA ILE A 150 -10.20 -20.18 1.44
C ILE A 150 -10.17 -19.88 2.94
N ALA A 151 -10.21 -18.60 3.31
CA ALA A 151 -10.20 -18.11 4.68
C ALA A 151 -10.84 -16.72 4.79
N PRO A 152 -11.14 -16.19 6.00
CA PRO A 152 -11.56 -14.82 6.19
C PRO A 152 -10.58 -13.83 5.55
N VAL A 153 -11.09 -12.87 4.77
CA VAL A 153 -10.29 -11.88 4.06
C VAL A 153 -10.40 -10.53 4.75
N VAL A 154 -9.31 -10.05 5.31
CA VAL A 154 -9.15 -8.71 5.88
C VAL A 154 -8.67 -7.79 4.76
N PHE A 155 -9.59 -6.99 4.25
CA PHE A 155 -9.29 -6.02 3.22
C PHE A 155 -9.22 -4.62 3.85
N LEU A 156 -8.00 -4.12 4.00
CA LEU A 156 -7.72 -2.77 4.48
C LEU A 156 -7.18 -1.92 3.33
N GLN A 157 -7.49 -0.64 3.37
CA GLN A 157 -7.04 0.32 2.36
C GLN A 157 -6.74 1.66 3.01
N THR A 158 -5.69 2.34 2.54
CA THR A 158 -5.43 3.74 2.84
C THR A 158 -6.41 4.59 2.05
N ASP A 159 -7.19 5.40 2.74
CA ASP A 159 -8.20 6.27 2.13
C ASP A 159 -7.56 7.61 1.74
N THR A 160 -7.14 7.69 0.48
CA THR A 160 -6.53 8.88 -0.11
C THR A 160 -7.48 9.69 -0.98
N ALA A 161 -8.79 9.38 -0.96
CA ALA A 161 -9.80 10.17 -1.68
C ALA A 161 -9.84 11.62 -1.19
N ALA A 162 -10.22 12.55 -2.06
CA ALA A 162 -10.19 13.99 -1.75
C ALA A 162 -11.02 14.38 -0.50
N ASP A 163 -12.12 13.66 -0.25
CA ASP A 163 -13.00 13.79 0.90
C ASP A 163 -12.84 12.65 1.94
N GLY A 164 -11.83 11.78 1.73
CA GLY A 164 -11.52 10.66 2.60
C GLY A 164 -10.82 11.05 3.90
N LYS A 165 -10.48 10.04 4.70
CA LYS A 165 -9.79 10.22 6.01
C LYS A 165 -8.36 10.75 5.87
N GLY A 166 -7.69 10.43 4.76
CA GLY A 166 -6.27 10.70 4.56
C GLY A 166 -5.36 9.57 5.04
N VAL A 167 -4.06 9.74 4.80
CA VAL A 167 -3.04 8.71 5.03
C VAL A 167 -2.89 8.43 6.52
N ILE A 168 -2.69 9.46 7.34
CA ILE A 168 -2.38 9.32 8.77
C ILE A 168 -3.50 8.62 9.54
N GLU A 169 -4.73 9.06 9.33
CA GLU A 169 -5.88 8.47 10.01
C GLU A 169 -6.16 7.05 9.51
N SER A 170 -5.93 6.79 8.21
CA SER A 170 -6.02 5.44 7.67
C SER A 170 -4.97 4.49 8.26
N VAL A 171 -3.73 4.93 8.43
CA VAL A 171 -2.68 4.15 9.11
C VAL A 171 -3.09 3.85 10.55
N ARG A 172 -3.59 4.85 11.27
CA ARG A 172 -4.08 4.71 12.65
C ARG A 172 -5.19 3.66 12.75
N ASP A 173 -6.23 3.79 11.92
CA ASP A 173 -7.38 2.91 11.91
C ASP A 173 -7.00 1.47 11.52
N ASN A 174 -6.22 1.32 10.43
CA ASN A 174 -5.79 0.02 9.95
C ASN A 174 -4.88 -0.69 10.96
N ALA A 175 -3.92 0.04 11.55
CA ALA A 175 -3.04 -0.49 12.57
C ALA A 175 -3.81 -0.89 13.84
N THR A 176 -4.78 -0.08 14.29
CA THR A 176 -5.65 -0.42 15.42
C THR A 176 -6.49 -1.66 15.12
N THR A 177 -7.04 -1.75 13.91
CA THR A 177 -7.81 -2.91 13.46
C THR A 177 -6.98 -4.19 13.51
N ILE A 178 -5.75 -4.17 12.95
CA ILE A 178 -4.84 -5.32 12.99
C ILE A 178 -4.44 -5.62 14.44
N ALA A 179 -4.07 -4.62 15.23
CA ALA A 179 -3.67 -4.78 16.63
C ALA A 179 -4.78 -5.44 17.48
N SER A 180 -6.05 -5.12 17.22
CA SER A 180 -7.20 -5.72 17.93
C SER A 180 -7.31 -7.22 17.72
N MET A 181 -6.80 -7.75 16.62
CA MET A 181 -6.76 -9.20 16.37
C MET A 181 -5.78 -9.92 17.30
N PHE A 182 -4.86 -9.18 17.94
CA PHE A 182 -3.81 -9.71 18.81
C PHE A 182 -3.89 -9.17 20.25
N GLY A 183 -4.79 -8.21 20.52
CA GLY A 183 -4.89 -7.53 21.82
C GLY A 183 -3.71 -6.60 22.09
N LEU A 184 -3.20 -5.92 21.04
CA LEU A 184 -2.02 -5.05 21.05
C LEU A 184 -2.36 -3.58 20.74
N GLU A 185 -3.62 -3.15 20.92
CA GLU A 185 -4.09 -1.82 20.54
C GLU A 185 -3.33 -0.70 21.27
N ASP A 186 -2.93 -0.94 22.52
CA ASP A 186 -2.20 0.05 23.33
C ASP A 186 -0.82 0.41 22.72
N GLU A 187 -0.20 -0.48 21.94
CA GLU A 187 1.09 -0.23 21.31
C GLU A 187 0.99 0.77 20.15
N ILE A 188 -0.18 0.83 19.49
CA ILE A 188 -0.41 1.73 18.35
C ILE A 188 -0.47 3.19 18.82
N ALA A 189 -1.12 3.46 19.94
CA ALA A 189 -1.33 4.82 20.43
C ALA A 189 0.00 5.59 20.58
N GLY A 190 1.02 4.96 21.18
CA GLY A 190 2.33 5.60 21.38
C GLY A 190 3.09 5.86 20.08
N LYS A 191 2.99 4.95 19.11
CA LYS A 191 3.62 5.11 17.78
C LYS A 191 2.97 6.27 17.02
N MET A 192 1.66 6.37 17.03
CA MET A 192 0.92 7.43 16.34
C MET A 192 1.13 8.81 16.97
N GLU A 193 1.27 8.91 18.30
CA GLU A 193 1.60 10.18 18.97
C GLU A 193 2.96 10.75 18.48
N ALA A 194 3.96 9.88 18.27
CA ALA A 194 5.25 10.30 17.74
C ALA A 194 5.12 10.86 16.31
N PHE A 195 4.30 10.24 15.46
CA PHE A 195 4.02 10.75 14.12
C PHE A 195 3.26 12.08 14.15
N ASP A 196 2.26 12.23 15.02
CA ASP A 196 1.51 13.48 15.17
C ASP A 196 2.45 14.66 15.48
N GLN A 197 3.48 14.46 16.30
CA GLN A 197 4.47 15.50 16.62
C GLN A 197 5.32 15.88 15.40
N ARG A 198 5.77 14.90 14.60
CA ARG A 198 6.54 15.14 13.36
C ARG A 198 5.70 15.87 12.32
N ILE A 199 4.43 15.44 12.15
CA ILE A 199 3.50 16.09 11.24
C ILE A 199 3.24 17.54 11.65
N ALA A 200 3.08 17.82 12.95
CA ALA A 200 2.89 19.19 13.43
C ALA A 200 4.11 20.08 13.09
N ALA A 201 5.34 19.56 13.19
CA ALA A 201 6.54 20.29 12.80
C ALA A 201 6.59 20.54 11.27
N LEU A 202 6.22 19.54 10.46
CA LEU A 202 6.11 19.66 9.00
C LEU A 202 5.03 20.68 8.61
N GLN A 203 3.88 20.70 9.30
CA GLN A 203 2.81 21.68 9.09
C GLN A 203 3.24 23.11 9.40
N GLU A 204 3.98 23.31 10.48
CA GLU A 204 4.54 24.61 10.83
C GLU A 204 5.49 25.10 9.72
N PHE A 205 6.32 24.21 9.19
CA PHE A 205 7.22 24.52 8.09
C PHE A 205 6.47 24.83 6.79
N ALA A 206 5.47 24.01 6.42
CA ALA A 206 4.74 24.12 5.17
C ALA A 206 3.81 25.34 5.10
N ALA A 207 3.47 25.93 6.25
CA ALA A 207 2.48 26.98 6.33
C ALA A 207 2.77 28.16 5.37
N GLY A 208 1.85 28.40 4.44
CA GLY A 208 1.91 29.48 3.44
C GLY A 208 2.90 29.23 2.30
N LYS A 209 3.45 28.02 2.17
CA LYS A 209 4.32 27.64 1.05
C LYS A 209 3.54 26.88 -0.02
N THR A 210 3.85 27.19 -1.27
CA THR A 210 3.30 26.51 -2.44
C THR A 210 4.18 25.33 -2.84
N ALA A 211 3.55 24.28 -3.38
CA ALA A 211 4.28 23.15 -3.91
C ALA A 211 3.66 22.62 -5.22
N VAL A 212 4.46 21.93 -5.99
CA VAL A 212 4.02 20.97 -7.00
C VAL A 212 4.45 19.59 -6.56
N VAL A 213 3.52 18.66 -6.53
CA VAL A 213 3.79 17.25 -6.26
C VAL A 213 3.67 16.49 -7.57
N GLY A 214 4.65 15.64 -7.88
CA GLY A 214 4.61 14.89 -9.12
C GLY A 214 5.36 13.56 -9.07
N MET A 215 5.13 12.77 -10.12
CA MET A 215 5.66 11.42 -10.26
C MET A 215 6.35 11.27 -11.60
N CYS A 216 7.61 10.83 -11.57
CA CYS A 216 8.33 10.42 -12.76
C CYS A 216 7.97 8.99 -13.15
N THR A 217 7.62 8.78 -14.41
CA THR A 217 7.35 7.47 -15.00
C THR A 217 7.56 7.49 -16.51
N SER A 218 8.17 6.46 -17.06
CA SER A 218 8.41 6.32 -18.50
C SER A 218 9.06 7.54 -19.14
N GLY A 219 10.01 8.15 -18.45
CA GLY A 219 10.73 9.34 -18.92
C GLY A 219 9.94 10.66 -18.85
N SER A 220 8.76 10.67 -18.19
CA SER A 220 7.89 11.83 -18.07
C SER A 220 7.67 12.21 -16.61
N PHE A 221 7.47 13.50 -16.34
CA PHE A 221 7.02 14.00 -15.06
C PHE A 221 5.52 14.32 -15.13
N ASN A 222 4.73 13.74 -14.25
CA ASN A 222 3.28 13.92 -14.18
C ASN A 222 2.90 14.55 -12.85
N VAL A 223 2.13 15.62 -12.88
CA VAL A 223 1.65 16.28 -11.66
C VAL A 223 0.59 15.42 -10.96
N LEU A 224 0.63 15.43 -9.63
CA LEU A 224 -0.31 14.73 -8.76
C LEU A 224 -1.23 15.72 -8.05
N GLY A 225 -2.47 15.30 -7.80
CA GLY A 225 -3.46 16.06 -7.03
C GLY A 225 -3.25 15.93 -5.52
N ASN A 226 -4.25 16.40 -4.79
CA ASN A 226 -4.36 16.21 -3.33
C ASN A 226 -5.16 14.95 -2.99
N ASP A 227 -5.36 14.06 -3.95
CA ASP A 227 -5.97 12.75 -3.83
C ASP A 227 -5.03 11.69 -4.41
N GLY A 228 -5.14 10.47 -3.93
CA GLY A 228 -4.25 9.39 -4.35
C GLY A 228 -2.84 9.49 -3.75
N ARG A 229 -1.84 9.15 -4.57
CA ARG A 229 -0.44 9.05 -4.11
C ARG A 229 0.14 10.38 -3.70
N CYS A 230 0.99 10.33 -2.67
CA CYS A 230 1.67 11.51 -2.12
C CYS A 230 0.72 12.60 -1.61
N SER A 231 -0.59 12.30 -1.47
CA SER A 231 -1.59 13.26 -0.98
C SER A 231 -1.27 13.81 0.41
N ILE A 232 -0.53 13.06 1.22
CA ILE A 232 -0.05 13.47 2.55
C ILE A 232 0.67 14.83 2.50
N ILE A 233 1.39 15.14 1.40
CA ILE A 233 2.18 16.38 1.26
C ILE A 233 1.27 17.61 1.25
N GLY A 234 0.18 17.56 0.50
CA GLY A 234 -0.77 18.66 0.43
C GLY A 234 -1.81 18.64 1.55
N ARG A 235 -2.32 17.44 1.90
CA ARG A 235 -3.46 17.31 2.82
C ARG A 235 -3.06 17.36 4.28
N GLU A 236 -2.13 16.51 4.69
CA GLU A 236 -1.77 16.36 6.10
C GLU A 236 -0.61 17.28 6.48
N VAL A 237 0.40 17.43 5.61
CA VAL A 237 1.53 18.34 5.84
C VAL A 237 1.15 19.79 5.52
N GLY A 238 0.27 20.02 4.54
CA GLY A 238 -0.35 21.32 4.35
C GLY A 238 0.38 22.26 3.38
N PHE A 239 1.23 21.74 2.47
CA PHE A 239 1.69 22.54 1.33
C PHE A 239 0.50 22.86 0.41
N ASP A 240 0.45 24.09 -0.09
CA ASP A 240 -0.51 24.47 -1.14
C ASP A 240 -0.07 23.87 -2.48
N ASN A 241 -0.65 22.72 -2.86
CA ASN A 241 -0.34 22.06 -4.14
C ASN A 241 -1.03 22.82 -5.29
N VAL A 242 -0.30 23.77 -5.87
CA VAL A 242 -0.80 24.67 -6.94
C VAL A 242 -1.11 23.93 -8.26
N ALA A 243 -0.66 22.67 -8.41
CA ALA A 243 -0.98 21.84 -9.57
C ALA A 243 -2.19 20.92 -9.35
N ALA A 244 -2.82 20.90 -8.17
CA ALA A 244 -3.91 19.98 -7.85
C ALA A 244 -5.12 20.10 -8.81
N GLY A 245 -5.43 21.32 -9.29
CA GLY A 245 -6.48 21.54 -10.28
C GLY A 245 -6.20 20.89 -11.64
N ALA A 246 -4.98 20.98 -12.11
CA ALA A 246 -4.55 20.36 -13.39
C ALA A 246 -4.55 18.82 -13.31
N ALA A 247 -4.20 18.27 -12.18
CA ALA A 247 -4.24 16.83 -11.94
C ALA A 247 -5.68 16.27 -11.92
N ALA A 248 -6.62 17.00 -11.36
CA ALA A 248 -8.03 16.59 -11.32
C ALA A 248 -8.67 16.50 -12.73
N GLU A 249 -8.29 17.39 -13.65
CA GLU A 249 -8.76 17.36 -15.04
C GLU A 249 -8.23 16.14 -15.80
N GLN A 250 -7.03 15.68 -15.52
CA GLN A 250 -6.42 14.48 -16.13
C GLN A 250 -7.14 13.21 -15.66
N ASN A 251 -7.41 13.06 -14.36
CA ASN A 251 -8.12 11.90 -13.81
C ASN A 251 -9.57 11.79 -14.29
N GLY A 252 -10.25 12.91 -14.55
CA GLY A 252 -11.62 12.93 -15.08
C GLY A 252 -11.76 12.41 -16.51
N GLN A 253 -10.66 12.41 -17.30
CA GLN A 253 -10.68 11.92 -18.68
C GLN A 253 -10.45 10.40 -18.78
N ASP A 254 -9.68 9.81 -17.88
CA ASP A 254 -9.40 8.37 -17.87
C ASP A 254 -10.62 7.53 -17.43
N HIS A 255 -11.48 8.05 -16.56
CA HIS A 255 -12.71 7.37 -16.15
C HIS A 255 -13.80 7.30 -17.24
N ASN A 256 -13.69 8.09 -18.32
CA ASN A 256 -14.70 8.12 -19.38
C ASN A 256 -14.37 7.20 -20.58
N GLN A 257 -13.24 6.49 -20.59
CA GLN A 257 -12.85 5.53 -21.64
C GLN A 257 -13.02 4.04 -21.26
N GLY A 258 -13.47 3.75 -20.05
CA GLY A 258 -13.63 2.39 -19.52
C GLY A 258 -15.05 1.82 -19.52
N GLY A 259 -15.89 2.14 -20.50
CA GLY A 259 -17.28 1.64 -20.50
C GLY A 259 -17.92 1.56 -21.87
N SER A 260 -17.73 0.47 -22.61
CA SER A 260 -18.73 -0.24 -23.41
C SER A 260 -18.06 -1.13 -24.48
N GLY A 261 -17.81 -2.37 -24.15
CA GLY A 261 -17.49 -3.44 -25.08
C GLY A 261 -18.68 -4.39 -25.17
N GLU A 262 -19.71 -4.06 -25.93
CA GLU A 262 -20.74 -5.03 -26.34
C GLU A 262 -20.21 -5.96 -27.42
N HIS A 263 -20.35 -7.25 -27.21
CA HIS A 263 -20.20 -8.31 -28.20
C HIS A 263 -21.28 -8.23 -29.25
N GLY A 264 -20.89 -8.24 -30.55
CA GLY A 264 -21.84 -8.43 -31.62
C GLY A 264 -21.19 -8.53 -32.99
N GLY A 265 -21.00 -9.77 -33.48
CA GLY A 265 -21.20 -10.23 -34.86
C GLY A 265 -20.60 -9.47 -36.04
N LYS A 266 -19.64 -10.16 -36.70
CA LYS A 266 -19.28 -9.93 -38.11
C LYS A 266 -20.49 -10.12 -39.03
N PRO A 267 -20.64 -9.37 -40.16
CA PRO A 267 -20.30 -9.94 -41.45
C PRO A 267 -19.58 -8.99 -42.44
N GLU A 268 -18.96 -9.61 -43.41
CA GLU A 268 -18.22 -9.10 -44.57
C GLU A 268 -19.04 -8.21 -45.51
N GLY A 269 -18.35 -7.28 -46.22
CA GLY A 269 -18.87 -6.70 -47.47
C GLY A 269 -18.24 -5.40 -47.93
N THR A 270 -17.24 -5.54 -48.79
CA THR A 270 -16.90 -4.71 -49.98
C THR A 270 -17.26 -3.21 -50.07
N GLY A 271 -16.23 -2.36 -50.21
CA GLY A 271 -16.10 -1.50 -51.40
C GLY A 271 -16.54 -0.05 -51.36
N LYS A 272 -15.59 0.77 -51.64
CA LYS A 272 -15.53 1.97 -52.52
C LYS A 272 -15.23 3.33 -51.89
N GLN A 273 -14.21 3.91 -52.52
CA GLN A 273 -13.69 5.28 -52.53
C GLN A 273 -14.74 6.39 -52.60
N GLY A 274 -14.39 7.55 -52.04
CA GLY A 274 -15.03 8.83 -52.33
C GLY A 274 -14.26 9.98 -51.67
N GLU A 275 -13.50 10.70 -52.46
CA GLU A 275 -12.85 11.97 -52.20
C GLU A 275 -13.91 13.07 -51.96
N GLY A 276 -13.57 14.08 -51.13
CA GLY A 276 -14.42 15.27 -51.01
C GLY A 276 -13.74 16.34 -50.12
N GLU A 277 -13.03 17.25 -50.76
CA GLU A 277 -12.54 18.51 -50.23
C GLU A 277 -13.70 19.44 -49.83
N GLY A 278 -13.48 20.24 -48.76
CA GLY A 278 -14.39 21.32 -48.40
C GLY A 278 -13.77 22.22 -47.33
N GLN A 279 -13.14 23.32 -47.80
CA GLN A 279 -12.77 24.48 -47.02
C GLN A 279 -14.02 25.19 -46.48
N ASP A 280 -13.97 25.68 -45.25
CA ASP A 280 -14.58 26.99 -44.94
C ASP A 280 -13.88 27.69 -43.78
N GLU A 281 -13.70 29.01 -43.99
CA GLU A 281 -12.97 29.95 -43.16
C GLU A 281 -13.86 30.60 -42.09
N GLY A 282 -13.28 30.91 -40.94
CA GLY A 282 -13.48 32.20 -40.26
C GLY A 282 -14.42 32.25 -39.06
N LYS A 283 -13.89 32.42 -37.86
CA LYS A 283 -14.03 33.65 -37.07
C LYS A 283 -13.27 33.66 -35.75
N SER A 284 -12.48 34.71 -35.63
CA SER A 284 -11.83 35.27 -34.46
C SER A 284 -12.76 35.37 -33.24
N GLY A 285 -12.25 34.93 -32.09
CA GLY A 285 -12.79 35.22 -30.75
C GLY A 285 -11.67 34.99 -29.75
N SER A 286 -11.04 36.10 -29.34
CA SER A 286 -10.02 36.12 -28.29
C SER A 286 -10.62 35.71 -26.93
N GLY A 287 -10.23 34.57 -26.44
CA GLY A 287 -10.33 34.13 -25.06
C GLY A 287 -9.10 33.36 -24.80
N GLU A 288 -8.29 33.76 -23.82
CA GLU A 288 -7.12 33.01 -23.36
C GLU A 288 -7.58 31.64 -22.95
N ALA A 289 -7.45 30.68 -23.86
CA ALA A 289 -7.58 29.28 -23.57
C ALA A 289 -6.25 28.83 -22.97
N VAL A 290 -6.22 28.58 -21.66
CA VAL A 290 -5.24 27.71 -21.04
C VAL A 290 -5.34 26.38 -21.79
N ALA A 291 -4.32 26.07 -22.59
CA ALA A 291 -4.33 24.90 -23.44
C ALA A 291 -4.40 23.65 -22.59
N ALA A 292 -5.49 22.89 -22.69
CA ALA A 292 -5.60 21.54 -22.16
C ALA A 292 -4.51 20.69 -22.80
N VAL A 293 -3.51 20.28 -22.01
CA VAL A 293 -2.40 19.43 -22.43
C VAL A 293 -2.88 18.00 -22.48
N THR A 294 -3.12 17.48 -23.66
CA THR A 294 -3.44 16.07 -23.89
C THR A 294 -2.24 15.19 -23.55
N ALA A 295 -2.44 14.22 -22.68
CA ALA A 295 -1.47 13.32 -22.04
C ALA A 295 -0.69 12.34 -22.95
N THR A 296 -0.50 12.63 -24.24
CA THR A 296 0.19 11.73 -25.17
C THR A 296 1.62 12.19 -25.56
N HIS A 297 2.06 13.38 -25.12
CA HIS A 297 3.41 13.89 -25.37
C HIS A 297 3.93 14.71 -24.17
N GLY A 298 4.03 14.04 -23.05
CA GLY A 298 3.93 14.57 -21.70
C GLY A 298 5.13 15.32 -21.12
N ASN A 299 6.26 15.54 -21.77
CA ASN A 299 7.40 16.09 -21.03
C ASN A 299 7.54 17.62 -21.07
N GLU A 300 7.54 18.21 -22.24
CA GLU A 300 7.79 19.66 -22.32
C GLU A 300 6.61 20.48 -21.77
N ALA A 301 5.39 20.10 -22.08
CA ALA A 301 4.20 20.80 -21.63
C ALA A 301 3.99 20.73 -20.10
N SER A 302 4.38 19.60 -19.45
CA SER A 302 4.34 19.49 -17.98
C SER A 302 5.36 20.42 -17.33
N PHE A 303 6.59 20.53 -17.86
CA PHE A 303 7.61 21.41 -17.32
C PHE A 303 7.28 22.88 -17.52
N GLU A 304 6.76 23.29 -18.68
CA GLU A 304 6.28 24.66 -18.91
C GLU A 304 5.17 25.03 -17.90
N THR A 305 4.25 24.11 -17.62
CA THR A 305 3.20 24.32 -16.62
C THR A 305 3.80 24.53 -15.24
N ILE A 306 4.74 23.68 -14.80
CA ILE A 306 5.37 23.82 -13.48
C ILE A 306 6.13 25.15 -13.38
N VAL A 307 6.87 25.49 -14.42
CA VAL A 307 7.60 26.79 -14.48
C VAL A 307 6.63 27.96 -14.37
N SER A 308 5.47 27.89 -15.03
CA SER A 308 4.46 28.95 -14.97
C SER A 308 3.79 29.09 -13.60
N LEU A 309 3.69 28.00 -12.84
CA LEU A 309 3.15 27.98 -11.48
C LEU A 309 4.12 28.57 -10.44
N ASP A 310 5.41 28.59 -10.73
CA ASP A 310 6.52 29.09 -9.88
C ASP A 310 6.36 28.67 -8.39
N PRO A 311 6.29 27.34 -8.09
CA PRO A 311 6.11 26.87 -6.73
C PRO A 311 7.35 27.14 -5.86
N ASP A 312 7.15 27.21 -4.53
CA ASP A 312 8.26 27.27 -3.58
C ASP A 312 9.02 25.94 -3.49
N TYR A 313 8.31 24.83 -3.66
CA TYR A 313 8.85 23.45 -3.58
C TYR A 313 8.34 22.58 -4.72
N VAL A 314 9.14 21.60 -5.15
CA VAL A 314 8.72 20.52 -6.05
C VAL A 314 9.06 19.19 -5.41
N PHE A 315 8.05 18.38 -5.17
CA PHE A 315 8.22 17.01 -4.64
C PHE A 315 8.14 16.01 -5.79
N VAL A 316 9.14 15.13 -5.86
CA VAL A 316 9.31 14.20 -6.97
C VAL A 316 9.38 12.77 -6.47
N MET A 317 8.41 11.94 -6.86
CA MET A 317 8.39 10.49 -6.64
C MET A 317 8.82 9.78 -7.92
N ASP A 318 9.74 8.82 -7.82
CA ASP A 318 10.23 8.01 -8.94
C ASP A 318 9.52 6.66 -8.99
N ARG A 319 8.50 6.54 -9.85
CA ARG A 319 7.76 5.28 -9.99
C ARG A 319 8.59 4.16 -10.60
N ASP A 320 9.42 4.49 -11.57
CA ASP A 320 10.20 3.48 -12.29
C ASP A 320 11.30 2.89 -11.38
N ALA A 321 11.90 3.72 -10.53
CA ALA A 321 12.76 3.26 -9.44
C ALA A 321 11.96 2.43 -8.42
N ALA A 322 10.74 2.87 -8.06
CA ALA A 322 9.89 2.17 -7.09
C ALA A 322 9.58 0.71 -7.45
N ILE A 323 9.43 0.43 -8.75
CA ILE A 323 9.09 -0.92 -9.25
C ILE A 323 10.25 -1.62 -9.95
N GLY A 324 11.46 -1.03 -9.93
CA GLY A 324 12.66 -1.64 -10.51
C GLY A 324 12.59 -1.78 -12.04
N THR A 325 12.08 -0.79 -12.77
CA THR A 325 11.98 -0.82 -14.22
C THR A 325 13.37 -0.76 -14.86
N GLU A 326 13.81 -1.85 -15.49
CA GLU A 326 15.13 -1.92 -16.11
C GLU A 326 15.27 -0.92 -17.26
N GLY A 327 16.39 -0.16 -17.27
CA GLY A 327 16.70 0.80 -18.30
C GLY A 327 15.83 2.05 -18.32
N ALA A 328 15.02 2.27 -17.30
CA ALA A 328 14.25 3.49 -17.16
C ALA A 328 15.16 4.70 -16.89
N GLN A 329 14.74 5.86 -17.39
CA GLN A 329 15.34 7.13 -17.01
C GLN A 329 14.83 7.52 -15.62
N LEU A 330 15.74 7.73 -14.68
CA LEU A 330 15.39 8.04 -13.30
C LEU A 330 14.95 9.49 -13.11
N ALA A 331 14.23 9.75 -12.04
CA ALA A 331 13.64 11.06 -11.75
C ALA A 331 14.68 12.19 -11.78
N ARG A 332 15.87 11.98 -11.24
CA ARG A 332 16.94 13.01 -11.25
C ARG A 332 17.39 13.37 -12.66
N GLU A 333 17.41 12.41 -13.60
CA GLU A 333 17.75 12.64 -15.00
C GLU A 333 16.61 13.34 -15.74
N ILE A 334 15.35 12.98 -15.45
CA ILE A 334 14.16 13.60 -16.03
C ILE A 334 14.06 15.07 -15.62
N MET A 335 14.34 15.36 -14.35
CA MET A 335 14.31 16.71 -13.80
C MET A 335 15.54 17.57 -14.14
N ASP A 336 16.62 16.97 -14.67
CA ASP A 336 17.84 17.70 -15.09
C ASP A 336 17.66 18.26 -16.51
N ASN A 337 16.85 19.31 -16.66
CA ASN A 337 16.62 20.00 -17.91
C ASN A 337 16.60 21.52 -17.70
N GLU A 338 16.81 22.29 -18.79
CA GLU A 338 16.95 23.74 -18.74
C GLU A 338 15.71 24.45 -18.19
N LEU A 339 14.49 23.92 -18.44
CA LEU A 339 13.26 24.51 -17.93
C LEU A 339 13.18 24.39 -16.41
N VAL A 340 13.42 23.19 -15.88
CA VAL A 340 13.43 22.94 -14.44
C VAL A 340 14.53 23.76 -13.76
N GLN A 341 15.74 23.81 -14.32
CA GLN A 341 16.86 24.57 -13.77
C GLN A 341 16.61 26.09 -13.77
N SER A 342 15.69 26.59 -14.59
CA SER A 342 15.30 28.00 -14.60
C SER A 342 14.37 28.37 -13.47
N MET A 343 13.73 27.41 -12.79
CA MET A 343 12.76 27.65 -11.72
C MET A 343 13.44 28.14 -10.44
N ARG A 344 12.75 28.99 -9.70
CA ARG A 344 13.18 29.44 -8.37
C ARG A 344 13.39 28.25 -7.42
N ALA A 345 12.48 27.29 -7.40
CA ALA A 345 12.61 26.09 -6.58
C ALA A 345 13.91 25.31 -6.86
N ALA A 346 14.34 25.22 -8.14
CA ALA A 346 15.61 24.57 -8.47
C ALA A 346 16.83 25.38 -8.01
N GLN A 347 16.81 26.72 -8.19
CA GLN A 347 17.89 27.62 -7.78
C GLN A 347 18.07 27.67 -6.26
N ASP A 348 16.98 27.51 -5.50
CA ASP A 348 16.95 27.49 -4.04
C ASP A 348 17.21 26.09 -3.45
N ASN A 349 17.42 25.05 -4.27
CA ASN A 349 17.54 23.64 -3.91
C ASN A 349 16.28 23.06 -3.23
N HIS A 350 15.11 23.51 -3.67
CA HIS A 350 13.80 23.07 -3.16
C HIS A 350 13.14 22.01 -4.06
N ILE A 351 13.91 21.29 -4.89
CA ILE A 351 13.44 20.07 -5.54
C ILE A 351 13.72 18.91 -4.60
N VAL A 352 12.66 18.39 -3.97
CA VAL A 352 12.70 17.30 -3.00
C VAL A 352 12.42 15.98 -3.70
N TYR A 353 13.41 15.12 -3.77
CA TYR A 353 13.26 13.75 -4.25
C TYR A 353 12.89 12.86 -3.07
N LEU A 354 11.83 12.06 -3.22
CA LEU A 354 11.41 11.10 -2.21
C LEU A 354 12.34 9.88 -2.32
N GLU A 355 13.23 9.71 -1.35
CA GLU A 355 14.39 8.80 -1.45
C GLU A 355 13.99 7.32 -1.32
N HIS A 356 12.81 7.01 -0.78
CA HIS A 356 12.28 5.65 -0.67
C HIS A 356 11.06 5.44 -1.59
N PRO A 357 11.19 5.57 -2.92
CA PRO A 357 10.04 5.57 -3.84
C PRO A 357 9.24 4.27 -3.80
N ASN A 358 9.85 3.12 -3.51
CA ASN A 358 9.17 1.85 -3.35
C ASN A 358 8.21 1.85 -2.14
N VAL A 359 8.57 2.52 -1.06
CA VAL A 359 7.72 2.72 0.13
C VAL A 359 6.52 3.57 -0.24
N TRP A 360 6.74 4.74 -0.83
CA TRP A 360 5.69 5.67 -1.28
C TRP A 360 4.74 5.03 -2.30
N TYR A 361 5.23 4.08 -3.11
CA TYR A 361 4.44 3.51 -4.19
C TYR A 361 3.71 2.23 -3.81
N THR A 362 4.25 1.39 -2.93
CA THR A 362 3.72 0.04 -2.68
C THR A 362 3.32 -0.26 -1.24
N ALA A 363 3.85 0.50 -0.26
CA ALA A 363 3.61 0.26 1.16
C ALA A 363 2.96 1.45 1.90
N GLU A 364 2.56 2.51 1.18
CA GLU A 364 1.81 3.62 1.77
C GLU A 364 0.62 3.08 2.58
N GLY A 365 0.62 3.32 3.89
CA GLY A 365 -0.39 2.77 4.81
C GLY A 365 0.18 1.90 5.92
N GLY A 366 1.48 1.55 5.87
CA GLY A 366 2.19 0.89 6.96
C GLY A 366 2.75 1.86 8.01
N ILE A 367 3.11 1.36 9.18
CA ILE A 367 3.70 2.15 10.28
C ILE A 367 5.15 2.51 9.96
N THR A 368 5.97 1.53 9.56
CA THR A 368 7.36 1.74 9.16
C THR A 368 7.43 2.54 7.86
N ALA A 369 6.49 2.28 6.93
CA ALA A 369 6.35 3.07 5.72
C ALA A 369 6.10 4.55 6.02
N LEU A 370 5.20 4.86 6.96
CA LEU A 370 4.93 6.24 7.37
C LEU A 370 6.17 6.90 7.98
N ASP A 371 6.95 6.17 8.77
CA ASP A 371 8.22 6.66 9.33
C ASP A 371 9.20 7.07 8.22
N TYR A 372 9.40 6.21 7.20
CA TYR A 372 10.23 6.52 6.03
C TYR A 372 9.69 7.71 5.24
N MET A 373 8.37 7.78 5.02
CA MET A 373 7.75 8.88 4.29
C MET A 373 7.96 10.23 5.00
N LEU A 374 7.79 10.27 6.32
CA LEU A 374 8.05 11.48 7.10
C LEU A 374 9.54 11.82 7.13
N ALA A 375 10.44 10.83 7.22
CA ALA A 375 11.89 11.04 7.18
C ALA A 375 12.35 11.62 5.83
N ASP A 376 11.80 11.14 4.70
CA ASP A 376 12.06 11.70 3.37
C ASP A 376 11.67 13.18 3.30
N LEU A 377 10.52 13.54 3.85
CA LEU A 377 10.07 14.93 3.89
C LEU A 377 10.97 15.78 4.79
N GLU A 378 11.27 15.32 6.01
CA GLU A 378 12.13 16.02 6.96
C GLU A 378 13.54 16.24 6.39
N GLN A 379 14.12 15.22 5.76
CA GLN A 379 15.43 15.31 5.12
C GLN A 379 15.40 16.25 3.91
N GLY A 380 14.42 16.10 3.03
CA GLY A 380 14.30 16.93 1.83
C GLY A 380 14.02 18.40 2.12
N LEU A 381 13.41 18.69 3.26
CA LEU A 381 13.11 20.05 3.75
C LEU A 381 14.20 20.62 4.68
N GLY A 382 15.26 19.85 4.98
CA GLY A 382 16.35 20.26 5.86
C GLY A 382 15.93 20.39 7.34
N LEU A 383 14.94 19.60 7.78
CA LEU A 383 14.41 19.57 9.15
C LEU A 383 14.98 18.40 9.98
N SER A 384 15.65 17.44 9.35
CA SER A 384 16.36 16.37 10.07
C SER A 384 17.59 16.91 10.77
N GLU A 385 17.75 16.62 12.09
CA GLU A 385 18.94 16.96 12.90
C GLU A 385 20.20 16.18 12.46
#